data_0cee6ceaa31351218ef7b2b870c3f1a4
#
_entry.id   0cee6ceaa31351218ef7b2b870c3f1a4
#
_cell.length_a   1.000
_cell.length_b   1.000
_cell.length_c   1.000
_cell.angle_alpha   90.00
_cell.angle_beta   90.00
_cell.angle_gamma   90.00
#
_symmetry.space_group_name_H-M   'P 1'
#
loop_
_entity.id
_entity.type
_entity.pdbx_description
1 polymer ?
#
loop_
_entity_poly.entity_id
_entity_poly.type
_entity_poly.pdbx_seq_one_letter_code
_entity_poly.pdbx_strand_id
1 'polypeptide(L)'
;IVLIFYMVITGFSASIVRAAIMAILIIGSKIMYRKNDVWNSIAISLFCILIYNPFLITSMGLQFSYLGTIGIIVFYKNVHIVLENIKITSKKLKYEINKKDTKAIEKIKNVLAVTISAQLAIMPIMIYHTNLFSIYFFITNLLVSIVIGPIIILGIIAVIMSFIINPCAKVIFTIIKLLVDILILISKISQLPFAKLYIPTPKIWQICLFYSIIIISKLVYNLYYQKKLNATQIRMRNLIALFKYKMYLNKKRNAMALVLLGVIILLVEVYPKNLKVNFIDVGQGDATFIVTPYNNTILIDGGGSESKNYNIGKNTLLPYILDKGYTKIDYIIISHFDQDHVRWIVIYYARNKSK
;
A
#
# COMPACT_ATOMS: atom_id res chain seq x y z
N ILE A 1 -15.25 27.55 -3.80
CA ILE A 1 -14.58 28.13 -4.97
C ILE A 1 -13.15 27.57 -5.07
N VAL A 2 -12.26 27.69 -4.06
CA VAL A 2 -10.86 27.22 -4.10
C VAL A 2 -10.75 25.74 -4.44
N LEU A 3 -11.58 24.87 -3.84
CA LEU A 3 -11.59 23.43 -4.12
C LEU A 3 -11.97 23.12 -5.57
N ILE A 4 -12.94 23.82 -6.12
CA ILE A 4 -13.38 23.62 -7.51
C ILE A 4 -12.26 24.05 -8.47
N PHE A 5 -11.65 25.20 -8.22
CA PHE A 5 -10.51 25.69 -9.00
C PHE A 5 -9.33 24.70 -8.98
N TYR A 6 -9.03 24.12 -7.81
CA TYR A 6 -8.00 23.10 -7.68
C TYR A 6 -8.34 21.81 -8.45
N MET A 7 -9.61 21.40 -8.48
CA MET A 7 -10.07 20.26 -9.28
C MET A 7 -9.85 20.47 -10.78
N VAL A 8 -10.12 21.69 -11.28
CA VAL A 8 -9.91 22.05 -12.69
C VAL A 8 -8.42 21.99 -13.05
N ILE A 9 -7.54 22.60 -12.23
CA ILE A 9 -6.09 22.61 -12.47
C ILE A 9 -5.51 21.19 -12.50
N THR A 10 -6.03 20.29 -11.67
CA THR A 10 -5.51 18.92 -11.52
C THR A 10 -6.16 17.90 -12.49
N GLY A 11 -6.97 18.39 -13.45
CA GLY A 11 -7.61 17.55 -14.45
C GLY A 11 -8.62 16.55 -13.88
N PHE A 12 -9.35 16.92 -12.80
CA PHE A 12 -10.38 16.10 -12.17
C PHE A 12 -9.93 14.69 -11.78
N SER A 13 -8.71 14.53 -11.29
CA SER A 13 -8.27 13.21 -10.83
C SER A 13 -9.22 12.66 -9.75
N ALA A 14 -9.54 11.35 -9.82
CA ALA A 14 -10.57 10.72 -8.97
C ALA A 14 -10.30 10.92 -7.46
N SER A 15 -9.02 10.96 -7.05
CA SER A 15 -8.62 11.17 -5.66
C SER A 15 -8.93 12.58 -5.17
N ILE A 16 -8.73 13.59 -6.02
CA ILE A 16 -8.99 15.00 -5.70
C ILE A 16 -10.47 15.29 -5.70
N VAL A 17 -11.22 14.75 -6.70
CA VAL A 17 -12.68 14.86 -6.76
C VAL A 17 -13.31 14.30 -5.49
N ARG A 18 -12.85 13.11 -5.03
CA ARG A 18 -13.30 12.53 -3.76
C ARG A 18 -13.06 13.47 -2.58
N ALA A 19 -11.84 13.98 -2.46
CA ALA A 19 -11.49 14.86 -1.35
C ALA A 19 -12.32 16.16 -1.35
N ALA A 20 -12.59 16.71 -2.53
CA ALA A 20 -13.42 17.90 -2.70
C ALA A 20 -14.89 17.64 -2.32
N ILE A 21 -15.49 16.54 -2.79
CA ILE A 21 -16.86 16.16 -2.43
C ILE A 21 -16.97 15.96 -0.92
N MET A 22 -16.05 15.22 -0.30
CA MET A 22 -16.07 15.01 1.15
C MET A 22 -15.92 16.32 1.92
N ALA A 23 -15.04 17.23 1.49
CA ALA A 23 -14.89 18.54 2.10
C ALA A 23 -16.15 19.40 1.96
N ILE A 24 -16.80 19.39 0.80
CA ILE A 24 -18.10 20.08 0.59
C ILE A 24 -19.17 19.52 1.52
N LEU A 25 -19.26 18.21 1.66
CA LEU A 25 -20.22 17.56 2.57
C LEU A 25 -19.96 17.94 4.04
N ILE A 26 -18.69 17.98 4.46
CA ILE A 26 -18.31 18.37 5.83
C ILE A 26 -18.65 19.85 6.08
N ILE A 27 -18.33 20.74 5.14
CA ILE A 27 -18.65 22.16 5.28
C ILE A 27 -20.17 22.38 5.25
N GLY A 28 -20.87 21.73 4.31
CA GLY A 28 -22.32 21.81 4.19
C GLY A 28 -23.04 21.30 5.47
N SER A 29 -22.58 20.19 6.05
CA SER A 29 -23.16 19.68 7.30
C SER A 29 -22.99 20.67 8.47
N LYS A 30 -21.86 21.38 8.54
CA LYS A 30 -21.63 22.43 9.56
C LYS A 30 -22.55 23.62 9.37
N ILE A 31 -22.76 24.09 8.12
CA ILE A 31 -23.67 25.18 7.79
C ILE A 31 -25.11 24.80 8.15
N MET A 32 -25.50 23.56 7.90
CA MET A 32 -26.84 23.06 8.19
C MET A 32 -27.03 22.61 9.65
N TYR A 33 -26.04 22.82 10.52
CA TYR A 33 -26.04 22.38 11.93
C TYR A 33 -26.35 20.88 12.10
N ARG A 34 -25.99 20.04 11.13
CA ARG A 34 -26.19 18.59 11.16
C ARG A 34 -24.91 17.86 11.50
N LYS A 35 -25.04 16.75 12.23
CA LYS A 35 -23.90 15.84 12.50
C LYS A 35 -23.45 15.21 11.19
N ASN A 36 -22.19 15.39 10.86
CA ASN A 36 -21.59 14.69 9.72
C ASN A 36 -21.17 13.29 10.13
N ASP A 37 -21.68 12.28 9.40
CA ASP A 37 -21.19 10.91 9.49
C ASP A 37 -20.18 10.68 8.35
N VAL A 38 -18.96 10.33 8.74
CA VAL A 38 -17.85 10.10 7.79
C VAL A 38 -18.17 8.96 6.84
N TRP A 39 -18.86 7.91 7.29
CA TRP A 39 -19.25 6.79 6.45
C TRP A 39 -20.24 7.19 5.35
N ASN A 40 -21.22 8.02 5.70
CA ASN A 40 -22.14 8.57 4.71
C ASN A 40 -21.43 9.46 3.70
N SER A 41 -20.47 10.27 4.14
CA SER A 41 -19.66 11.11 3.25
C SER A 41 -18.81 10.29 2.28
N ILE A 42 -18.22 9.18 2.74
CA ILE A 42 -17.50 8.22 1.89
C ILE A 42 -18.45 7.60 0.86
N ALA A 43 -19.61 7.11 1.30
CA ALA A 43 -20.58 6.46 0.42
C ALA A 43 -21.12 7.43 -0.65
N ILE A 44 -21.50 8.64 -0.27
CA ILE A 44 -22.00 9.67 -1.21
C ILE A 44 -20.91 10.05 -2.22
N SER A 45 -19.67 10.28 -1.76
CA SER A 45 -18.57 10.63 -2.65
C SER A 45 -18.25 9.52 -3.66
N LEU A 46 -18.29 8.26 -3.23
CA LEU A 46 -18.09 7.11 -4.11
C LEU A 46 -19.23 7.00 -5.13
N PHE A 47 -20.46 7.13 -4.68
CA PHE A 47 -21.63 7.10 -5.54
C PHE A 47 -21.59 8.18 -6.62
N CYS A 48 -21.27 9.43 -6.27
CA CYS A 48 -21.14 10.52 -7.24
C CYS A 48 -20.08 10.25 -8.30
N ILE A 49 -18.91 9.72 -7.89
CA ILE A 49 -17.82 9.41 -8.82
C ILE A 49 -18.19 8.27 -9.76
N LEU A 50 -18.83 7.21 -9.25
CA LEU A 50 -19.20 6.04 -10.04
C LEU A 50 -20.39 6.28 -10.97
N ILE A 51 -21.30 7.20 -10.65
CA ILE A 51 -22.34 7.66 -11.59
C ILE A 51 -21.70 8.35 -12.78
N TYR A 52 -20.69 9.19 -12.55
CA TYR A 52 -19.99 9.89 -13.62
C TYR A 52 -19.21 8.92 -14.52
N ASN A 53 -18.43 8.02 -13.92
CA ASN A 53 -17.69 7.01 -14.66
C ASN A 53 -17.46 5.74 -13.81
N PRO A 54 -18.23 4.65 -14.09
CA PRO A 54 -18.14 3.41 -13.33
C PRO A 54 -16.78 2.71 -13.47
N PHE A 55 -16.06 2.92 -14.57
CA PHE A 55 -14.74 2.31 -14.78
C PHE A 55 -13.65 2.85 -13.84
N LEU A 56 -13.88 3.99 -13.21
CA LEU A 56 -12.95 4.53 -12.22
C LEU A 56 -12.76 3.60 -11.00
N ILE A 57 -13.68 2.65 -10.76
CA ILE A 57 -13.53 1.67 -9.66
C ILE A 57 -12.28 0.82 -9.80
N THR A 58 -11.80 0.59 -11.02
CA THR A 58 -10.57 -0.16 -11.30
C THR A 58 -9.30 0.70 -11.22
N SER A 59 -9.44 2.02 -11.13
CA SER A 59 -8.30 2.93 -11.07
C SER A 59 -7.57 2.82 -9.73
N MET A 60 -6.23 2.67 -9.77
CA MET A 60 -5.38 2.61 -8.57
C MET A 60 -5.58 3.83 -7.67
N GLY A 61 -5.67 5.03 -8.27
CA GLY A 61 -5.81 6.29 -7.53
C GLY A 61 -7.08 6.35 -6.68
N LEU A 62 -8.21 5.89 -7.22
CA LEU A 62 -9.47 5.82 -6.49
C LEU A 62 -9.39 4.77 -5.38
N GLN A 63 -8.95 3.55 -5.72
CA GLN A 63 -8.86 2.44 -4.76
C GLN A 63 -7.97 2.80 -3.57
N PHE A 64 -6.75 3.32 -3.79
CA PHE A 64 -5.84 3.71 -2.70
C PHE A 64 -6.41 4.85 -1.85
N SER A 65 -7.10 5.79 -2.47
CA SER A 65 -7.68 6.93 -1.79
C SER A 65 -8.80 6.53 -0.83
N TYR A 66 -9.72 5.64 -1.25
CA TYR A 66 -10.79 5.13 -0.40
C TYR A 66 -10.27 4.16 0.65
N LEU A 67 -9.44 3.19 0.26
CA LEU A 67 -8.88 2.22 1.20
C LEU A 67 -8.03 2.91 2.29
N GLY A 68 -7.22 3.90 1.92
CA GLY A 68 -6.44 4.66 2.89
C GLY A 68 -7.32 5.37 3.91
N THR A 69 -8.39 6.01 3.47
CA THR A 69 -9.33 6.71 4.37
C THR A 69 -10.07 5.72 5.27
N ILE A 70 -10.59 4.62 4.71
CA ILE A 70 -11.24 3.55 5.47
C ILE A 70 -10.25 2.94 6.47
N GLY A 71 -9.01 2.70 6.05
CA GLY A 71 -7.95 2.19 6.91
C GLY A 71 -7.70 3.06 8.13
N ILE A 72 -7.62 4.37 7.93
CA ILE A 72 -7.45 5.32 9.05
C ILE A 72 -8.65 5.25 9.99
N ILE A 73 -9.89 5.32 9.48
CA ILE A 73 -11.10 5.30 10.31
C ILE A 73 -11.19 3.99 11.11
N VAL A 74 -10.83 2.88 10.48
CA VAL A 74 -11.00 1.55 11.07
C VAL A 74 -9.88 1.22 12.05
N PHE A 75 -8.61 1.55 11.74
CA PHE A 75 -7.45 1.03 12.46
C PHE A 75 -6.72 2.06 13.32
N TYR A 76 -6.89 3.36 13.09
CA TYR A 76 -6.14 4.40 13.80
C TYR A 76 -6.17 4.23 15.31
N LYS A 77 -7.36 4.05 15.92
CA LYS A 77 -7.49 3.91 17.37
C LYS A 77 -6.70 2.72 17.92
N ASN A 78 -6.75 1.57 17.25
CA ASN A 78 -6.09 0.35 17.69
C ASN A 78 -4.56 0.47 17.54
N VAL A 79 -4.10 1.01 16.40
CA VAL A 79 -2.67 1.24 16.16
C VAL A 79 -2.11 2.27 17.14
N HIS A 80 -2.85 3.33 17.41
CA HIS A 80 -2.45 4.37 18.37
C HIS A 80 -2.26 3.80 19.77
N ILE A 81 -3.19 2.97 20.26
CA ILE A 81 -3.08 2.29 21.56
C ILE A 81 -1.84 1.39 21.61
N VAL A 82 -1.55 0.65 20.52
CA VAL A 82 -0.34 -0.18 20.45
C VAL A 82 0.92 0.67 20.52
N LEU A 83 0.97 1.80 19.80
CA LEU A 83 2.11 2.72 19.83
C LEU A 83 2.27 3.45 21.19
N GLU A 84 1.17 3.72 21.91
CA GLU A 84 1.22 4.23 23.26
C GLU A 84 1.81 3.22 24.24
N ASN A 85 1.42 1.95 24.12
CA ASN A 85 1.91 0.86 24.97
C ASN A 85 3.38 0.48 24.71
N ILE A 86 3.94 0.87 23.57
CA ILE A 86 5.39 0.83 23.35
C ILE A 86 6.01 1.89 24.26
N LYS A 87 6.21 1.51 25.52
CA LYS A 87 6.98 2.32 26.47
C LYS A 87 8.38 2.42 25.89
N ILE A 88 8.81 3.65 25.63
CA ILE A 88 10.24 3.93 25.45
C ILE A 88 10.86 3.58 26.79
N THR A 89 11.36 2.36 26.92
CA THR A 89 11.84 1.75 28.16
C THR A 89 13.25 2.24 28.46
N SER A 90 13.42 3.54 28.52
CA SER A 90 14.62 4.12 29.12
C SER A 90 14.19 4.86 30.38
N LYS A 91 14.32 4.19 31.52
CA LYS A 91 14.09 4.77 32.86
C LYS A 91 14.88 6.07 33.08
N LYS A 92 16.02 6.26 32.38
CA LYS A 92 16.85 7.48 32.41
C LYS A 92 16.22 8.66 31.66
N LEU A 93 15.48 8.44 30.56
CA LEU A 93 14.87 9.51 29.77
C LEU A 93 13.57 10.06 30.41
N LYS A 94 12.97 9.37 31.34
CA LYS A 94 11.70 9.78 31.93
C LYS A 94 11.83 10.97 32.90
N TYR A 95 13.02 11.27 33.38
CA TYR A 95 13.27 12.36 34.34
C TYR A 95 13.63 13.70 33.68
N GLU A 96 14.04 13.72 32.43
CA GLU A 96 14.47 14.94 31.71
C GLU A 96 13.59 15.38 30.53
N ILE A 97 12.50 14.65 30.23
CA ILE A 97 11.64 15.02 29.11
C ILE A 97 10.77 16.22 29.48
N ASN A 98 11.18 17.37 28.99
CA ASN A 98 10.44 18.63 29.09
C ASN A 98 9.04 18.48 28.46
N LYS A 99 8.03 19.21 28.95
CA LYS A 99 6.63 19.20 28.47
C LYS A 99 6.50 19.47 26.95
N LYS A 100 7.55 20.03 26.34
CA LYS A 100 7.67 20.30 24.90
C LYS A 100 8.03 19.05 24.09
N ASP A 101 8.87 18.18 24.67
CA ASP A 101 9.33 16.95 24.02
C ASP A 101 8.24 15.87 24.02
N THR A 102 7.38 15.84 25.04
CA THR A 102 6.23 14.94 25.08
C THR A 102 5.24 15.23 23.96
N LYS A 103 4.98 16.51 23.62
CA LYS A 103 4.11 16.91 22.50
C LYS A 103 4.69 16.52 21.15
N ALA A 104 6.01 16.62 20.97
CA ALA A 104 6.67 16.22 19.72
C ALA A 104 6.59 14.69 19.52
N ILE A 105 6.84 13.92 20.56
CA ILE A 105 6.73 12.44 20.53
C ILE A 105 5.28 12.02 20.23
N GLU A 106 4.29 12.67 20.85
CA GLU A 106 2.88 12.40 20.59
C GLU A 106 2.50 12.70 19.12
N LYS A 107 2.99 13.81 18.57
CA LYS A 107 2.79 14.15 17.15
C LYS A 107 3.39 13.09 16.22
N ILE A 108 4.58 12.61 16.51
CA ILE A 108 5.23 11.52 15.74
C ILE A 108 4.40 10.24 15.84
N LYS A 109 3.95 9.84 17.04
CA LYS A 109 3.08 8.67 17.23
C LYS A 109 1.79 8.79 16.44
N ASN A 110 1.16 9.97 16.43
CA ASN A 110 -0.06 10.22 15.66
C ASN A 110 0.19 10.06 14.15
N VAL A 111 1.27 10.63 13.62
CA VAL A 111 1.62 10.49 12.19
C VAL A 111 1.91 9.03 11.84
N LEU A 112 2.65 8.32 12.68
CA LEU A 112 2.90 6.89 12.50
C LEU A 112 1.61 6.07 12.56
N ALA A 113 0.71 6.36 13.49
CA ALA A 113 -0.58 5.67 13.61
C ALA A 113 -1.42 5.85 12.34
N VAL A 114 -1.49 7.06 11.79
CA VAL A 114 -2.18 7.35 10.53
C VAL A 114 -1.54 6.58 9.38
N THR A 115 -0.22 6.66 9.25
CA THR A 115 0.54 6.00 8.17
C THR A 115 0.36 4.48 8.19
N ILE A 116 0.52 3.85 9.36
CA ILE A 116 0.36 2.39 9.51
C ILE A 116 -1.08 1.99 9.19
N SER A 117 -2.06 2.73 9.70
CA SER A 117 -3.48 2.42 9.51
C SER A 117 -3.89 2.50 8.03
N ALA A 118 -3.44 3.53 7.31
CA ALA A 118 -3.67 3.66 5.88
C ALA A 118 -2.99 2.53 5.11
N GLN A 119 -1.73 2.25 5.41
CA GLN A 119 -0.94 1.26 4.70
C GLN A 119 -1.46 -0.16 4.88
N LEU A 120 -1.94 -0.52 6.07
CA LEU A 120 -2.56 -1.83 6.33
C LEU A 120 -3.76 -2.08 5.41
N ALA A 121 -4.53 -1.05 5.11
CA ALA A 121 -5.67 -1.19 4.21
C ALA A 121 -5.27 -1.15 2.73
N ILE A 122 -4.25 -0.38 2.35
CA ILE A 122 -3.82 -0.22 0.95
C ILE A 122 -2.95 -1.40 0.49
N MET A 123 -2.15 -1.98 1.40
CA MET A 123 -1.08 -2.93 1.09
C MET A 123 -1.48 -4.06 0.12
N PRO A 124 -2.58 -4.81 0.31
CA PRO A 124 -2.90 -5.94 -0.58
C PRO A 124 -3.20 -5.48 -2.01
N ILE A 125 -3.94 -4.38 -2.15
CA ILE A 125 -4.30 -3.83 -3.46
C ILE A 125 -3.07 -3.17 -4.12
N MET A 126 -2.18 -2.56 -3.34
CA MET A 126 -0.92 -2.03 -3.84
C MET A 126 -0.04 -3.14 -4.41
N ILE A 127 0.12 -4.25 -3.70
CA ILE A 127 0.87 -5.42 -4.18
C ILE A 127 0.21 -6.00 -5.43
N TYR A 128 -1.12 -6.07 -5.47
CA TYR A 128 -1.87 -6.56 -6.62
C TYR A 128 -1.58 -5.76 -7.90
N HIS A 129 -1.48 -4.43 -7.80
CA HIS A 129 -1.25 -3.57 -8.97
C HIS A 129 0.23 -3.35 -9.32
N THR A 130 1.10 -3.34 -8.34
CA THR A 130 2.49 -2.89 -8.54
C THR A 130 3.52 -4.00 -8.34
N ASN A 131 3.15 -5.13 -7.72
CA ASN A 131 4.05 -6.20 -7.30
C ASN A 131 5.18 -5.73 -6.38
N LEU A 132 5.07 -4.52 -5.82
CA LEU A 132 6.11 -3.87 -5.04
C LEU A 132 5.61 -3.55 -3.64
N PHE A 133 6.44 -3.86 -2.66
CA PHE A 133 6.27 -3.40 -1.29
C PHE A 133 7.54 -2.73 -0.81
N SER A 134 7.45 -1.51 -0.32
CA SER A 134 8.59 -0.78 0.22
C SER A 134 8.69 -1.01 1.73
N ILE A 135 9.84 -1.50 2.22
CA ILE A 135 10.06 -1.70 3.66
C ILE A 135 10.21 -0.34 4.37
N TYR A 136 10.84 0.62 3.69
CA TYR A 136 11.14 1.93 4.29
C TYR A 136 9.97 2.92 4.23
N PHE A 137 8.77 2.48 3.83
CA PHE A 137 7.62 3.37 3.69
C PHE A 137 7.26 4.13 4.97
N PHE A 138 7.51 3.55 6.15
CA PHE A 138 7.27 4.23 7.42
C PHE A 138 8.15 5.47 7.58
N ILE A 139 9.45 5.30 7.29
CA ILE A 139 10.44 6.37 7.42
C ILE A 139 10.20 7.43 6.34
N THR A 140 10.00 7.01 5.10
CA THR A 140 9.77 7.93 3.99
C THR A 140 8.48 8.73 4.18
N ASN A 141 7.37 8.11 4.58
CA ASN A 141 6.12 8.82 4.83
C ASN A 141 6.21 9.79 6.01
N LEU A 142 6.93 9.40 7.09
CA LEU A 142 7.16 10.30 8.22
C LEU A 142 7.93 11.55 7.78
N LEU A 143 9.02 11.39 7.04
CA LEU A 143 9.85 12.48 6.56
C LEU A 143 9.10 13.37 5.55
N VAL A 144 8.41 12.75 4.58
CA VAL A 144 7.60 13.45 3.58
C VAL A 144 6.49 14.27 4.23
N SER A 145 5.82 13.75 5.27
CA SER A 145 4.73 14.45 5.94
C SER A 145 5.16 15.76 6.61
N ILE A 146 6.44 15.89 6.98
CA ILE A 146 6.99 17.12 7.56
C ILE A 146 7.21 18.18 6.48
N VAL A 147 7.62 17.78 5.28
CA VAL A 147 8.05 18.70 4.21
C VAL A 147 6.89 19.10 3.29
N ILE A 148 5.94 18.20 3.04
CA ILE A 148 4.87 18.41 2.05
C ILE A 148 3.90 19.53 2.47
N GLY A 149 3.60 19.64 3.77
CA GLY A 149 2.72 20.69 4.29
C GLY A 149 3.22 22.12 3.99
N PRO A 150 4.45 22.46 4.40
CA PRO A 150 5.08 23.74 4.05
C PRO A 150 5.14 24.02 2.55
N ILE A 151 5.45 23.02 1.70
CA ILE A 151 5.48 23.19 0.23
C ILE A 151 4.12 23.62 -0.30
N ILE A 152 3.03 22.98 0.14
CA ILE A 152 1.67 23.31 -0.32
C ILE A 152 1.30 24.74 0.10
N ILE A 153 1.53 25.10 1.37
CA ILE A 153 1.18 26.41 1.91
C ILE A 153 1.99 27.51 1.19
N LEU A 154 3.31 27.36 1.12
CA LEU A 154 4.18 28.30 0.43
C LEU A 154 3.87 28.38 -1.06
N GLY A 155 3.49 27.26 -1.69
CA GLY A 155 3.10 27.21 -3.10
C GLY A 155 1.88 28.08 -3.38
N ILE A 156 0.84 27.96 -2.55
CA ILE A 156 -0.36 28.82 -2.68
C ILE A 156 0.00 30.29 -2.49
N ILE A 157 0.81 30.62 -1.47
CA ILE A 157 1.25 32.00 -1.21
C ILE A 157 2.09 32.51 -2.39
N ALA A 158 3.02 31.72 -2.92
CA ALA A 158 3.87 32.08 -4.04
C ALA A 158 3.06 32.40 -5.30
N VAL A 159 2.05 31.59 -5.60
CA VAL A 159 1.15 31.84 -6.75
C VAL A 159 0.39 33.14 -6.57
N ILE A 160 -0.19 33.41 -5.40
CA ILE A 160 -0.89 34.67 -5.13
C ILE A 160 0.07 35.86 -5.24
N MET A 161 1.25 35.74 -4.63
CA MET A 161 2.27 36.82 -4.68
C MET A 161 2.82 37.07 -6.07
N SER A 162 2.84 36.08 -6.95
CA SER A 162 3.29 36.23 -8.33
C SER A 162 2.42 37.23 -9.15
N PHE A 163 1.14 37.36 -8.79
CA PHE A 163 0.23 38.33 -9.41
C PHE A 163 0.36 39.74 -8.83
N ILE A 164 0.93 39.90 -7.61
CA ILE A 164 0.99 41.17 -6.90
C ILE A 164 2.43 41.74 -6.93
N ILE A 165 3.42 40.94 -6.49
CA ILE A 165 4.81 41.35 -6.29
C ILE A 165 5.75 40.24 -6.76
N ASN A 166 6.18 40.32 -8.01
CA ASN A 166 7.03 39.31 -8.65
C ASN A 166 8.36 39.00 -7.90
N PRO A 167 9.12 40.00 -7.37
CA PRO A 167 10.35 39.72 -6.63
C PRO A 167 10.12 38.84 -5.38
N CYS A 168 9.05 39.13 -4.62
CA CYS A 168 8.72 38.34 -3.42
C CYS A 168 8.35 36.91 -3.78
N ALA A 169 7.60 36.68 -4.86
CA ALA A 169 7.26 35.37 -5.36
C ALA A 169 8.53 34.55 -5.71
N LYS A 170 9.55 35.17 -6.34
CA LYS A 170 10.81 34.48 -6.66
C LYS A 170 11.54 34.01 -5.43
N VAL A 171 11.57 34.77 -4.35
CA VAL A 171 12.18 34.34 -3.08
C VAL A 171 11.45 33.10 -2.50
N ILE A 172 10.11 33.15 -2.50
CA ILE A 172 9.30 32.01 -1.99
C ILE A 172 9.53 30.77 -2.87
N PHE A 173 9.57 30.90 -4.21
CA PHE A 173 9.88 29.78 -5.10
C PHE A 173 11.27 29.20 -4.86
N THR A 174 12.27 30.01 -4.50
CA THR A 174 13.60 29.51 -4.14
C THR A 174 13.54 28.65 -2.88
N ILE A 175 12.75 29.04 -1.87
CA ILE A 175 12.55 28.24 -0.66
C ILE A 175 11.81 26.92 -1.00
N ILE A 176 10.78 26.99 -1.84
CA ILE A 176 10.05 25.79 -2.30
C ILE A 176 10.99 24.83 -3.03
N LYS A 177 11.87 25.35 -3.92
CA LYS A 177 12.87 24.54 -4.62
C LYS A 177 13.74 23.76 -3.65
N LEU A 178 14.25 24.43 -2.61
CA LEU A 178 15.05 23.76 -1.56
C LEU A 178 14.27 22.65 -0.84
N LEU A 179 13.00 22.88 -0.52
CA LEU A 179 12.14 21.87 0.09
C LEU A 179 11.86 20.70 -0.86
N VAL A 180 11.70 20.95 -2.15
CA VAL A 180 11.55 19.91 -3.19
C VAL A 180 12.84 19.12 -3.35
N ASP A 181 14.01 19.74 -3.30
CA ASP A 181 15.31 19.04 -3.33
C ASP A 181 15.45 18.10 -2.12
N ILE A 182 14.97 18.52 -0.95
CA ILE A 182 14.88 17.64 0.24
C ILE A 182 13.95 16.45 -0.01
N LEU A 183 12.77 16.64 -0.64
CA LEU A 183 11.88 15.54 -1.02
C LEU A 183 12.55 14.56 -1.98
N ILE A 184 13.30 15.07 -2.95
CA ILE A 184 14.07 14.24 -3.90
C ILE A 184 15.12 13.42 -3.13
N LEU A 185 15.80 14.03 -2.16
CA LEU A 185 16.78 13.34 -1.31
C LEU A 185 16.11 12.22 -0.48
N ILE A 186 14.93 12.50 0.13
CA ILE A 186 14.15 11.50 0.87
C ILE A 186 13.73 10.35 -0.07
N SER A 187 13.38 10.64 -1.31
CA SER A 187 13.01 9.62 -2.29
C SER A 187 14.13 8.63 -2.60
N LYS A 188 15.41 9.04 -2.48
CA LYS A 188 16.56 8.17 -2.66
C LYS A 188 16.65 7.06 -1.61
N ILE A 189 15.97 7.21 -0.45
CA ILE A 189 15.83 6.13 0.55
C ILE A 189 15.17 4.90 -0.08
N SER A 190 14.27 5.08 -1.05
CA SER A 190 13.65 3.97 -1.77
C SER A 190 14.58 3.24 -2.75
N GLN A 191 15.80 3.72 -2.93
CA GLN A 191 16.84 3.09 -3.76
C GLN A 191 17.86 2.30 -2.92
N LEU A 192 17.77 2.37 -1.59
CA LEU A 192 18.64 1.60 -0.70
C LEU A 192 18.44 0.09 -0.93
N PRO A 193 19.48 -0.74 -0.65
CA PRO A 193 19.35 -2.18 -0.72
C PRO A 193 18.19 -2.67 0.15
N PHE A 194 17.45 -3.67 -0.30
CA PHE A 194 16.25 -4.23 0.34
C PHE A 194 15.06 -3.26 0.45
N ALA A 195 15.13 -2.04 -0.11
CA ALA A 195 14.00 -1.09 -0.06
C ALA A 195 12.77 -1.60 -0.79
N LYS A 196 12.95 -2.37 -1.86
CA LYS A 196 11.89 -2.87 -2.73
C LYS A 196 11.80 -4.39 -2.61
N LEU A 197 10.71 -4.86 -2.00
CA LEU A 197 10.34 -6.27 -2.06
C LEU A 197 9.42 -6.49 -3.26
N TYR A 198 9.83 -7.37 -4.16
CA TYR A 198 8.98 -7.83 -5.25
C TYR A 198 8.17 -9.02 -4.77
N ILE A 199 6.86 -8.88 -4.78
CA ILE A 199 5.92 -9.89 -4.28
C ILE A 199 5.06 -10.34 -5.47
N PRO A 200 4.83 -11.67 -5.63
CA PRO A 200 3.91 -12.16 -6.66
C PRO A 200 2.54 -11.56 -6.47
N THR A 201 1.81 -11.38 -7.59
CA THR A 201 0.45 -10.86 -7.56
C THR A 201 -0.45 -11.75 -6.69
N PRO A 202 -1.02 -11.23 -5.60
CA PRO A 202 -1.90 -12.01 -4.75
C PRO A 202 -3.18 -12.36 -5.50
N LYS A 203 -3.62 -13.60 -5.35
CA LYS A 203 -4.92 -14.03 -5.90
C LYS A 203 -6.05 -13.32 -5.12
N ILE A 204 -7.20 -13.09 -5.78
CA ILE A 204 -8.34 -12.39 -5.18
C ILE A 204 -8.76 -13.01 -3.84
N TRP A 205 -8.78 -14.35 -3.73
CA TRP A 205 -9.11 -15.02 -2.47
C TRP A 205 -8.13 -14.72 -1.33
N GLN A 206 -6.83 -14.49 -1.64
CA GLN A 206 -5.83 -14.12 -0.64
C GLN A 206 -6.07 -12.69 -0.12
N ILE A 207 -6.46 -11.79 -1.02
CA ILE A 207 -6.85 -10.41 -0.66
C ILE A 207 -8.10 -10.43 0.24
N CYS A 208 -9.12 -11.20 -0.14
CA CYS A 208 -10.33 -11.38 0.67
C CYS A 208 -10.02 -11.99 2.04
N LEU A 209 -9.15 -12.99 2.08
CA LEU A 209 -8.71 -13.63 3.32
C LEU A 209 -7.97 -12.65 4.23
N PHE A 210 -7.07 -11.84 3.68
CA PHE A 210 -6.34 -10.80 4.42
C PHE A 210 -7.30 -9.81 5.09
N TYR A 211 -8.25 -9.24 4.33
CA TYR A 211 -9.22 -8.31 4.91
C TYR A 211 -10.16 -9.00 5.92
N SER A 212 -10.54 -10.24 5.67
CA SER A 212 -11.35 -11.02 6.61
C SER A 212 -10.62 -11.24 7.94
N ILE A 213 -9.34 -11.60 7.92
CA ILE A 213 -8.51 -11.75 9.12
C ILE A 213 -8.46 -10.44 9.91
N ILE A 214 -8.25 -9.32 9.23
CA ILE A 214 -8.18 -8.00 9.87
C ILE A 214 -9.52 -7.64 10.51
N ILE A 215 -10.64 -7.83 9.80
CA ILE A 215 -11.99 -7.54 10.33
C ILE A 215 -12.28 -8.43 11.54
N ILE A 216 -12.00 -9.72 11.45
CA ILE A 216 -12.21 -10.68 12.54
C ILE A 216 -11.33 -10.33 13.74
N SER A 217 -10.06 -10.00 13.53
CA SER A 217 -9.15 -9.62 14.62
C SER A 217 -9.64 -8.38 15.37
N LYS A 218 -10.13 -7.36 14.64
CA LYS A 218 -10.75 -6.17 15.22
C LYS A 218 -12.03 -6.51 16.01
N LEU A 219 -12.86 -7.37 15.46
CA LEU A 219 -14.11 -7.82 16.10
C LEU A 219 -13.80 -8.54 17.42
N VAL A 220 -12.85 -9.47 17.39
CA VAL A 220 -12.37 -10.20 18.57
C VAL A 220 -11.76 -9.24 19.58
N TYR A 221 -10.91 -8.30 19.15
CA TYR A 221 -10.34 -7.29 20.05
C TYR A 221 -11.42 -6.49 20.74
N ASN A 222 -12.41 -5.98 20.02
CA ASN A 222 -13.52 -5.22 20.58
C ASN A 222 -14.34 -6.06 21.58
N LEU A 223 -14.58 -7.34 21.31
CA LEU A 223 -15.33 -8.24 22.22
C LEU A 223 -14.60 -8.50 23.54
N TYR A 224 -13.26 -8.50 23.52
CA TYR A 224 -12.47 -8.78 24.74
C TYR A 224 -12.13 -7.53 25.55
N TYR A 225 -11.97 -6.38 24.90
CA TYR A 225 -11.44 -5.16 25.56
C TYR A 225 -12.48 -4.05 25.76
N GLN A 226 -13.69 -4.14 25.20
CA GLN A 226 -14.73 -3.16 25.48
C GLN A 226 -15.34 -3.35 26.87
N LYS A 227 -15.42 -2.25 27.65
CA LYS A 227 -15.97 -2.27 29.01
C LYS A 227 -17.49 -2.50 29.07
N LYS A 228 -18.23 -2.12 28.01
CA LYS A 228 -19.68 -2.36 27.87
C LYS A 228 -19.95 -3.09 26.57
N LEU A 229 -20.51 -4.27 26.64
CA LEU A 229 -20.88 -5.11 25.51
C LEU A 229 -22.41 -5.17 25.42
N ASN A 230 -22.95 -5.09 24.21
CA ASN A 230 -24.35 -5.34 23.94
C ASN A 230 -24.65 -6.85 24.04
N ALA A 231 -25.93 -7.22 24.22
CA ALA A 231 -26.35 -8.62 24.36
C ALA A 231 -25.82 -9.54 23.24
N THR A 232 -25.85 -9.07 22.00
CA THR A 232 -25.29 -9.81 20.84
C THR A 232 -23.79 -10.03 20.96
N GLN A 233 -23.06 -9.03 21.40
CA GLN A 233 -21.60 -9.12 21.61
C GLN A 233 -21.24 -10.08 22.76
N ILE A 234 -22.03 -10.09 23.83
CA ILE A 234 -21.90 -11.06 24.95
C ILE A 234 -22.13 -12.47 24.42
N ARG A 235 -23.16 -12.69 23.62
CA ARG A 235 -23.44 -14.00 23.00
C ARG A 235 -22.30 -14.46 22.09
N MET A 236 -21.73 -13.58 21.26
CA MET A 236 -20.58 -13.88 20.42
C MET A 236 -19.33 -14.20 21.25
N ARG A 237 -19.05 -13.43 22.32
CA ARG A 237 -17.93 -13.71 23.23
C ARG A 237 -18.05 -15.10 23.87
N ASN A 238 -19.24 -15.46 24.32
CA ASN A 238 -19.50 -16.77 24.92
C ASN A 238 -19.33 -17.90 23.90
N LEU A 239 -19.80 -17.72 22.65
CA LEU A 239 -19.58 -18.69 21.57
C LEU A 239 -18.08 -18.89 21.26
N ILE A 240 -17.31 -17.80 21.20
CA ILE A 240 -15.85 -17.89 21.00
C ILE A 240 -15.18 -18.61 22.19
N ALA A 241 -15.61 -18.34 23.42
CA ALA A 241 -15.10 -19.03 24.59
C ALA A 241 -15.41 -20.52 24.57
N LEU A 242 -16.63 -20.90 24.21
CA LEU A 242 -17.03 -22.30 24.02
C LEU A 242 -16.22 -22.99 22.90
N PHE A 243 -16.00 -22.29 21.78
CA PHE A 243 -15.17 -22.81 20.70
C PHE A 243 -13.72 -23.03 21.14
N LYS A 244 -13.12 -22.06 21.84
CA LYS A 244 -11.78 -22.20 22.45
C LYS A 244 -11.71 -23.38 23.41
N TYR A 245 -12.71 -23.54 24.28
CA TYR A 245 -12.79 -24.65 25.22
C TYR A 245 -12.89 -25.99 24.49
N LYS A 246 -13.74 -26.10 23.45
CA LYS A 246 -13.88 -27.28 22.61
C LYS A 246 -12.59 -27.58 21.82
N MET A 247 -11.90 -26.57 21.35
CA MET A 247 -10.57 -26.69 20.72
C MET A 247 -9.53 -27.24 21.71
N TYR A 248 -9.54 -26.75 22.94
CA TYR A 248 -8.64 -27.20 24.00
C TYR A 248 -8.90 -28.67 24.39
N LEU A 249 -10.16 -29.05 24.61
CA LEU A 249 -10.53 -30.46 24.91
C LEU A 249 -10.09 -31.45 23.82
N ASN A 250 -10.12 -31.02 22.57
CA ASN A 250 -9.75 -31.87 21.42
C ASN A 250 -8.34 -31.56 20.89
N LYS A 251 -7.42 -31.04 21.72
CA LYS A 251 -6.09 -30.59 21.32
C LYS A 251 -5.31 -31.59 20.46
N LYS A 252 -5.30 -32.89 20.86
CA LYS A 252 -4.62 -33.98 20.11
C LYS A 252 -5.25 -34.19 18.72
N ARG A 253 -6.59 -34.26 18.65
CA ARG A 253 -7.33 -34.43 17.37
C ARG A 253 -7.15 -33.24 16.44
N ASN A 254 -7.20 -32.03 16.97
CA ASN A 254 -7.00 -30.82 16.19
C ASN A 254 -5.55 -30.68 15.69
N ALA A 255 -4.55 -31.08 16.51
CA ALA A 255 -3.16 -31.14 16.08
C ALA A 255 -2.97 -32.15 14.95
N MET A 256 -3.56 -33.32 15.07
CA MET A 256 -3.51 -34.35 14.03
C MET A 256 -4.18 -33.90 12.73
N ALA A 257 -5.33 -33.20 12.82
CA ALA A 257 -6.01 -32.64 11.67
C ALA A 257 -5.16 -31.54 10.98
N LEU A 258 -4.47 -30.71 11.75
CA LEU A 258 -3.54 -29.70 11.21
C LEU A 258 -2.33 -30.33 10.52
N VAL A 259 -1.76 -31.38 11.11
CA VAL A 259 -0.66 -32.13 10.47
C VAL A 259 -1.13 -32.78 9.18
N LEU A 260 -2.31 -33.44 9.18
CA LEU A 260 -2.90 -34.02 7.98
C LEU A 260 -3.15 -32.99 6.88
N LEU A 261 -3.70 -31.84 7.25
CA LEU A 261 -3.89 -30.72 6.34
C LEU A 261 -2.55 -30.24 5.75
N GLY A 262 -1.52 -30.11 6.60
CA GLY A 262 -0.16 -29.75 6.17
C GLY A 262 0.43 -30.76 5.18
N VAL A 263 0.26 -32.06 5.45
CA VAL A 263 0.69 -33.13 4.54
C VAL A 263 -0.06 -33.08 3.21
N ILE A 264 -1.37 -32.87 3.23
CA ILE A 264 -2.17 -32.70 1.99
C ILE A 264 -1.69 -31.51 1.17
N ILE A 265 -1.44 -30.37 1.81
CA ILE A 265 -0.92 -29.16 1.13
C ILE A 265 0.44 -29.46 0.48
N LEU A 266 1.35 -30.11 1.21
CA LEU A 266 2.66 -30.52 0.69
C LEU A 266 2.53 -31.48 -0.49
N LEU A 267 1.65 -32.48 -0.41
CA LEU A 267 1.41 -33.43 -1.52
C LEU A 267 0.88 -32.72 -2.77
N VAL A 268 -0.04 -31.76 -2.60
CA VAL A 268 -0.59 -30.96 -3.71
C VAL A 268 0.49 -30.06 -4.34
N GLU A 269 1.44 -29.57 -3.54
CA GLU A 269 2.51 -28.71 -4.02
C GLU A 269 3.60 -29.49 -4.75
N VAL A 270 3.91 -30.69 -4.31
CA VAL A 270 4.91 -31.62 -4.90
C VAL A 270 4.36 -32.32 -6.14
N TYR A 271 3.02 -32.43 -6.28
CA TYR A 271 2.43 -33.10 -7.43
C TYR A 271 2.84 -32.41 -8.74
N PRO A 272 3.39 -33.18 -9.73
CA PRO A 272 3.86 -32.60 -10.99
C PRO A 272 2.71 -31.93 -11.75
N LYS A 273 2.94 -30.68 -12.13
CA LYS A 273 1.98 -29.88 -12.88
C LYS A 273 2.19 -30.04 -14.38
N ASN A 274 1.25 -29.60 -15.18
CA ASN A 274 1.43 -29.59 -16.62
C ASN A 274 2.55 -28.65 -17.04
N LEU A 275 3.28 -29.00 -18.09
CA LEU A 275 4.20 -28.07 -18.76
C LEU A 275 3.41 -26.87 -19.27
N LYS A 276 3.86 -25.67 -18.95
CA LYS A 276 3.26 -24.41 -19.42
C LYS A 276 4.27 -23.65 -20.25
N VAL A 277 3.91 -23.37 -21.48
CA VAL A 277 4.69 -22.53 -22.38
C VAL A 277 3.90 -21.25 -22.62
N ASN A 278 4.50 -20.11 -22.33
CA ASN A 278 3.86 -18.80 -22.47
C ASN A 278 4.71 -17.94 -23.40
N PHE A 279 4.17 -17.55 -24.53
CA PHE A 279 4.74 -16.54 -25.41
C PHE A 279 4.32 -15.17 -24.91
N ILE A 280 5.29 -14.31 -24.63
CA ILE A 280 5.04 -12.99 -24.03
C ILE A 280 5.15 -11.95 -25.14
N ASP A 281 4.11 -11.13 -25.27
CA ASP A 281 4.16 -9.96 -26.15
C ASP A 281 5.07 -8.90 -25.52
N VAL A 282 6.26 -8.78 -26.09
CA VAL A 282 7.29 -7.82 -25.69
C VAL A 282 7.43 -6.68 -26.70
N GLY A 283 6.58 -6.67 -27.75
CA GLY A 283 6.56 -5.70 -28.82
C GLY A 283 7.64 -6.01 -29.86
N GLN A 284 8.90 -5.79 -29.59
CA GLN A 284 10.03 -6.09 -30.48
C GLN A 284 10.86 -7.24 -29.92
N GLY A 285 11.26 -8.20 -30.75
CA GLY A 285 11.94 -9.43 -30.35
C GLY A 285 10.98 -10.47 -29.76
N ASP A 286 11.55 -11.56 -29.26
CA ASP A 286 10.83 -12.71 -28.73
C ASP A 286 11.06 -12.87 -27.24
N ALA A 287 10.05 -13.40 -26.53
CA ALA A 287 10.18 -13.81 -25.15
C ALA A 287 9.27 -15.01 -24.86
N THR A 288 9.84 -16.12 -24.46
CA THR A 288 9.09 -17.33 -24.10
C THR A 288 9.38 -17.74 -22.66
N PHE A 289 8.33 -17.80 -21.84
CA PHE A 289 8.42 -18.23 -20.45
C PHE A 289 7.83 -19.61 -20.27
N ILE A 290 8.68 -20.56 -19.88
CA ILE A 290 8.33 -21.98 -19.71
C ILE A 290 8.36 -22.33 -18.23
N VAL A 291 7.32 -23.02 -17.79
CA VAL A 291 7.25 -23.62 -16.45
C VAL A 291 7.16 -25.12 -16.59
N THR A 292 8.16 -25.79 -16.08
CA THR A 292 8.22 -27.27 -16.12
C THR A 292 7.23 -27.90 -15.12
N PRO A 293 6.90 -29.19 -15.25
CA PRO A 293 6.05 -29.91 -14.30
C PRO A 293 6.53 -29.84 -12.84
N TYR A 294 7.83 -29.70 -12.62
CA TYR A 294 8.47 -29.58 -11.29
C TYR A 294 8.68 -28.13 -10.84
N ASN A 295 7.94 -27.17 -11.43
CA ASN A 295 8.03 -25.74 -11.10
C ASN A 295 9.37 -25.04 -11.41
N ASN A 296 10.27 -25.66 -12.20
CA ASN A 296 11.44 -24.94 -12.70
C ASN A 296 11.01 -23.95 -13.78
N THR A 297 11.60 -22.78 -13.76
CA THR A 297 11.27 -21.67 -14.67
C THR A 297 12.39 -21.45 -15.66
N ILE A 298 12.04 -21.41 -16.94
CA ILE A 298 12.98 -21.19 -18.03
C ILE A 298 12.48 -19.96 -18.79
N LEU A 299 13.36 -19.03 -19.07
CA LEU A 299 13.07 -17.90 -19.94
C LEU A 299 13.98 -17.97 -21.17
N ILE A 300 13.38 -18.03 -22.34
CA ILE A 300 14.07 -18.00 -23.63
C ILE A 300 13.87 -16.61 -24.20
N ASP A 301 14.97 -15.90 -24.40
CA ASP A 301 15.03 -14.51 -24.80
C ASP A 301 14.21 -13.56 -23.92
N GLY A 302 14.17 -12.30 -24.17
CA GLY A 302 13.49 -11.37 -23.28
C GLY A 302 13.01 -10.08 -23.92
N GLY A 303 13.02 -10.04 -25.25
CA GLY A 303 12.66 -8.86 -25.99
C GLY A 303 13.62 -7.69 -25.80
N GLY A 304 13.50 -6.72 -26.65
CA GLY A 304 14.26 -5.48 -26.59
C GLY A 304 13.46 -4.35 -27.20
N SER A 305 13.76 -3.13 -26.86
CA SER A 305 13.24 -1.94 -27.52
C SER A 305 14.40 -1.06 -27.91
N GLU A 306 14.43 -0.56 -29.12
CA GLU A 306 15.40 0.45 -29.55
C GLU A 306 15.25 1.77 -28.78
N SER A 307 14.06 2.01 -28.21
CA SER A 307 13.79 3.17 -27.39
C SER A 307 14.60 3.12 -26.07
N LYS A 308 15.52 4.07 -25.89
CA LYS A 308 16.33 4.19 -24.66
C LYS A 308 15.48 4.39 -23.40
N ASN A 309 14.24 4.85 -23.52
CA ASN A 309 13.36 5.22 -22.41
C ASN A 309 12.42 4.09 -21.97
N TYR A 310 12.22 3.03 -22.76
CA TYR A 310 11.33 1.93 -22.41
C TYR A 310 12.12 0.67 -22.06
N ASN A 311 11.88 0.17 -20.85
CA ASN A 311 12.58 -0.99 -20.33
C ASN A 311 11.63 -2.18 -20.26
N ILE A 312 11.67 -3.04 -21.27
CA ILE A 312 10.82 -4.22 -21.42
C ILE A 312 10.96 -5.16 -20.23
N GLY A 313 12.19 -5.43 -19.78
CA GLY A 313 12.44 -6.32 -18.64
C GLY A 313 11.74 -5.87 -17.36
N LYS A 314 11.74 -4.56 -17.09
CA LYS A 314 11.11 -3.98 -15.90
C LYS A 314 9.61 -3.78 -16.07
N ASN A 315 9.16 -3.37 -17.24
CA ASN A 315 7.79 -2.90 -17.43
C ASN A 315 6.85 -4.00 -17.95
N THR A 316 7.39 -5.03 -18.61
CA THR A 316 6.61 -6.12 -19.22
C THR A 316 6.95 -7.48 -18.61
N LEU A 317 8.22 -7.93 -18.70
CA LEU A 317 8.60 -9.28 -18.29
C LEU A 317 8.47 -9.50 -16.78
N LEU A 318 9.01 -8.59 -15.97
CA LEU A 318 8.99 -8.74 -14.53
C LEU A 318 7.57 -8.76 -13.95
N PRO A 319 6.67 -7.84 -14.32
CA PRO A 319 5.27 -7.92 -13.91
C PRO A 319 4.61 -9.23 -14.36
N TYR A 320 4.82 -9.65 -15.63
CA TYR A 320 4.25 -10.88 -16.14
C TYR A 320 4.66 -12.11 -15.34
N ILE A 321 5.96 -12.26 -15.03
CA ILE A 321 6.48 -13.38 -14.24
C ILE A 321 5.90 -13.37 -12.82
N LEU A 322 5.80 -12.18 -12.21
CA LEU A 322 5.22 -12.00 -10.88
C LEU A 322 3.71 -12.30 -10.88
N ASP A 323 2.98 -11.94 -11.94
CA ASP A 323 1.55 -12.26 -12.10
C ASP A 323 1.31 -13.76 -12.25
N LYS A 324 2.23 -14.49 -12.85
CA LYS A 324 2.21 -15.96 -12.89
C LYS A 324 2.59 -16.60 -11.56
N GLY A 325 3.02 -15.82 -10.56
CA GLY A 325 3.35 -16.28 -9.21
C GLY A 325 4.81 -16.66 -9.00
N TYR A 326 5.71 -16.34 -9.95
CA TYR A 326 7.12 -16.70 -9.88
C TYR A 326 7.97 -15.50 -9.50
N THR A 327 8.96 -15.70 -8.61
CA THR A 327 9.86 -14.64 -8.13
C THR A 327 11.29 -14.78 -8.65
N LYS A 328 11.61 -15.93 -9.22
CA LYS A 328 12.94 -16.26 -9.79
C LYS A 328 12.80 -16.92 -11.15
N ILE A 329 13.87 -16.87 -11.91
CA ILE A 329 14.07 -17.62 -13.13
C ILE A 329 15.23 -18.58 -12.89
N ASP A 330 15.02 -19.89 -13.10
CA ASP A 330 16.03 -20.91 -12.84
C ASP A 330 17.01 -21.03 -13.99
N TYR A 331 16.52 -20.94 -15.23
CA TYR A 331 17.33 -21.02 -16.45
C TYR A 331 16.99 -19.89 -17.40
N ILE A 332 18.02 -19.34 -18.03
CA ILE A 332 17.91 -18.33 -19.07
C ILE A 332 18.61 -18.86 -20.31
N ILE A 333 17.91 -18.88 -21.42
CA ILE A 333 18.42 -19.29 -22.73
C ILE A 333 18.37 -18.05 -23.64
N ILE A 334 19.46 -17.79 -24.32
CA ILE A 334 19.59 -16.67 -25.26
C ILE A 334 19.81 -17.28 -26.62
N SER A 335 18.93 -16.98 -27.58
CA SER A 335 19.07 -17.46 -28.96
C SER A 335 20.25 -16.81 -29.66
N HIS A 336 20.38 -15.49 -29.50
CA HIS A 336 21.50 -14.69 -30.05
C HIS A 336 21.69 -13.39 -29.25
N PHE A 337 22.84 -12.73 -29.41
CA PHE A 337 23.24 -11.60 -28.58
C PHE A 337 22.82 -10.23 -29.13
N ASP A 338 21.73 -10.14 -29.89
CA ASP A 338 21.23 -8.86 -30.34
C ASP A 338 20.49 -8.10 -29.22
N GLN A 339 20.41 -6.77 -29.33
CA GLN A 339 19.90 -5.91 -28.25
C GLN A 339 18.42 -6.19 -27.92
N ASP A 340 17.65 -6.66 -28.88
CA ASP A 340 16.25 -7.04 -28.78
C ASP A 340 16.02 -8.39 -28.07
N HIS A 341 17.09 -9.14 -27.75
CA HIS A 341 17.02 -10.40 -27.00
C HIS A 341 17.69 -10.36 -25.63
N VAL A 342 18.67 -9.51 -25.41
CA VAL A 342 19.59 -9.56 -24.23
C VAL A 342 19.42 -8.40 -23.27
N ARG A 343 18.86 -7.26 -23.69
CA ARG A 343 18.84 -6.01 -22.89
C ARG A 343 18.19 -6.14 -21.52
N TRP A 344 17.24 -7.05 -21.36
CA TRP A 344 16.56 -7.32 -20.09
C TRP A 344 17.43 -8.09 -19.07
N ILE A 345 18.41 -8.88 -19.55
CA ILE A 345 19.29 -9.71 -18.69
C ILE A 345 20.09 -8.86 -17.72
N VAL A 346 20.60 -7.73 -18.18
CA VAL A 346 21.35 -6.78 -17.36
C VAL A 346 20.55 -6.36 -16.14
N ILE A 347 19.25 -6.18 -16.28
CA ILE A 347 18.36 -5.76 -15.22
C ILE A 347 18.06 -6.88 -14.25
N TYR A 348 17.87 -8.09 -14.75
CA TYR A 348 17.66 -9.28 -13.94
C TYR A 348 18.88 -9.59 -13.06
N TYR A 349 20.09 -9.52 -13.64
CA TYR A 349 21.34 -9.71 -12.89
C TYR A 349 21.61 -8.58 -11.90
N ALA A 350 21.35 -7.33 -12.23
CA ALA A 350 21.47 -6.22 -11.30
C ALA A 350 20.58 -6.37 -10.06
N ARG A 351 19.40 -6.98 -10.24
CA ARG A 351 18.45 -7.30 -9.16
C ARG A 351 18.96 -8.44 -8.26
N ASN A 352 19.57 -9.48 -8.82
CA ASN A 352 20.02 -10.65 -8.06
C ASN A 352 21.37 -10.46 -7.38
N LYS A 353 22.20 -9.52 -7.83
CA LYS A 353 23.43 -9.12 -7.12
C LYS A 353 23.17 -8.31 -5.85
N SER A 354 21.97 -7.77 -5.67
CA SER A 354 21.56 -7.06 -4.44
C SER A 354 20.96 -7.98 -3.37
N LYS A 355 20.95 -9.27 -3.61
CA LYS A 355 20.67 -10.32 -2.63
C LYS A 355 21.96 -11.01 -2.24
#